data_b9acd1303dec2ded939c9dda23865ad9
#
_entry.id   b9acd1303dec2ded939c9dda23865ad9
#
_cell.length_a   1.000
_cell.length_b   1.000
_cell.length_c   1.000
_cell.angle_alpha   90.00
_cell.angle_beta   90.00
_cell.angle_gamma   90.00
#
_symmetry.space_group_name_H-M   'P 1'
#
loop_
_entity.id
_entity.type
_entity.pdbx_description
1 polymer ?
#
loop_
_entity_poly.entity_id
_entity_poly.type
_entity_poly.pdbx_seq_one_letter_code
_entity_poly.pdbx_strand_id
1 'polypeptide(L)'
;FLFAFISHFAYNFCFGISMIPFRDSILNQTSVIWALFCAALALYVDDDSRRSFPLKQWQKIVLLVLLCVLAFPSDWSCFPVLCTLHIHKNRGNLEKQMLGMMLYISMYVIVWCLAIDVTYGLVQYGILIVWPFMHFYNGTRGNWRGMKWFFYFFYAGHLFLMGILRILLYGNVSTIVG
;
A
#
# COMPACT_ATOMS: atom_id res chain seq x y z
N PHE A 1 4.60 -5.70 -10.75
CA PHE A 1 5.45 -4.56 -11.15
C PHE A 1 4.74 -3.64 -12.15
N LEU A 2 4.31 -4.13 -13.33
CA LEU A 2 3.69 -3.30 -14.37
C LEU A 2 2.53 -2.43 -13.84
N PHE A 3 1.63 -3.00 -13.04
CA PHE A 3 0.53 -2.24 -12.45
C PHE A 3 0.96 -1.24 -11.37
N ALA A 4 2.02 -1.52 -10.64
CA ALA A 4 2.60 -0.54 -9.73
C ALA A 4 3.11 0.68 -10.49
N PHE A 5 3.72 0.46 -11.66
CA PHE A 5 4.17 1.51 -12.55
C PHE A 5 3.01 2.33 -13.14
N ILE A 6 1.98 1.66 -13.68
CA ILE A 6 0.80 2.34 -14.23
C ILE A 6 0.06 3.14 -13.15
N SER A 7 -0.10 2.56 -11.97
CA SER A 7 -0.79 3.22 -10.86
C SER A 7 -0.04 4.42 -10.29
N HIS A 8 1.28 4.50 -10.45
CA HIS A 8 2.08 5.66 -10.10
C HIS A 8 1.59 6.91 -10.86
N PHE A 9 1.42 6.83 -12.17
CA PHE A 9 0.93 7.96 -12.97
C PHE A 9 -0.50 8.35 -12.61
N ALA A 10 -1.39 7.36 -12.44
CA ALA A 10 -2.78 7.63 -12.05
C ALA A 10 -2.86 8.29 -10.66
N TYR A 11 -2.00 7.88 -9.73
CA TYR A 11 -1.91 8.43 -8.39
C TYR A 11 -1.42 9.90 -8.43
N ASN A 12 -0.31 10.17 -9.10
CA ASN A 12 0.23 11.52 -9.20
C ASN A 12 -0.72 12.46 -9.92
N PHE A 13 -1.41 11.98 -10.96
CA PHE A 13 -2.47 12.73 -11.63
C PHE A 13 -3.65 13.03 -10.69
N CYS A 14 -4.09 12.05 -9.89
CA CYS A 14 -5.18 12.23 -8.92
C CYS A 14 -4.88 13.33 -7.90
N PHE A 15 -3.71 13.27 -7.29
CA PHE A 15 -3.32 14.19 -6.23
C PHE A 15 -2.65 15.48 -6.72
N GLY A 16 -2.35 15.58 -8.00
CA GLY A 16 -1.66 16.72 -8.55
C GLY A 16 -0.20 16.82 -8.11
N ILE A 17 0.43 15.69 -7.89
CA ILE A 17 1.84 15.59 -7.52
C ILE A 17 2.69 15.56 -8.81
N SER A 18 3.90 16.12 -8.76
CA SER A 18 4.84 16.08 -9.88
C SER A 18 5.09 14.65 -10.36
N MET A 19 5.11 14.44 -11.68
CA MET A 19 5.50 13.14 -12.27
C MET A 19 6.99 12.85 -12.09
N ILE A 20 7.79 13.87 -11.75
CA ILE A 20 9.22 13.70 -11.48
C ILE A 20 9.39 13.25 -10.03
N PRO A 21 9.96 12.06 -9.79
CA PRO A 21 10.13 11.55 -8.43
C PRO A 21 10.96 12.50 -7.56
N PHE A 22 10.57 12.64 -6.30
CA PHE A 22 11.29 13.39 -5.26
C PHE A 22 11.46 14.90 -5.50
N ARG A 23 10.69 15.49 -6.45
CA ARG A 23 10.77 16.93 -6.71
C ARG A 23 10.15 17.76 -5.59
N ASP A 24 8.97 17.36 -5.11
CA ASP A 24 8.19 18.18 -4.18
C ASP A 24 8.23 17.66 -2.74
N SER A 25 8.43 16.36 -2.55
CA SER A 25 8.45 15.71 -1.23
C SER A 25 9.20 14.38 -1.29
N ILE A 26 9.56 13.83 -0.14
CA ILE A 26 10.06 12.45 0.00
C ILE A 26 8.91 11.47 0.25
N LEU A 27 7.79 11.96 0.79
CA LEU A 27 6.60 11.18 1.14
C LEU A 27 5.56 11.25 0.03
N ASN A 28 4.71 10.23 -0.05
CA ASN A 28 3.55 10.17 -0.97
C ASN A 28 3.90 10.36 -2.45
N GLN A 29 5.04 9.83 -2.87
CA GLN A 29 5.50 9.95 -4.26
C GLN A 29 4.88 8.91 -5.18
N THR A 30 4.31 7.85 -4.65
CA THR A 30 3.73 6.76 -5.43
C THR A 30 2.57 6.09 -4.69
N SER A 31 1.78 5.35 -5.46
CA SER A 31 0.58 4.68 -4.96
C SER A 31 0.87 3.54 -3.98
N VAL A 32 -0.14 3.15 -3.22
CA VAL A 32 -0.11 1.99 -2.32
C VAL A 32 0.24 0.67 -3.05
N ILE A 33 -0.01 0.58 -4.36
CA ILE A 33 0.35 -0.63 -5.16
C ILE A 33 1.85 -0.87 -5.17
N TRP A 34 2.66 0.19 -5.10
CA TRP A 34 4.11 0.06 -4.96
C TRP A 34 4.48 -0.58 -3.61
N ALA A 35 3.90 -0.12 -2.51
CA ALA A 35 4.13 -0.72 -1.20
C ALA A 35 3.66 -2.18 -1.13
N LEU A 36 2.52 -2.50 -1.74
CA LEU A 36 2.03 -3.89 -1.85
C LEU A 36 2.94 -4.77 -2.70
N PHE A 37 3.56 -4.22 -3.74
CA PHE A 37 4.58 -4.93 -4.51
C PHE A 37 5.81 -5.24 -3.64
N CYS A 38 6.32 -4.26 -2.87
CA CYS A 38 7.39 -4.47 -1.90
C CYS A 38 6.99 -5.50 -0.82
N ALA A 39 5.75 -5.47 -0.34
CA ALA A 39 5.21 -6.43 0.61
C ALA A 39 5.19 -7.86 0.03
N ALA A 40 4.80 -8.03 -1.23
CA ALA A 40 4.84 -9.33 -1.90
C ALA A 40 6.28 -9.87 -2.04
N LEU A 41 7.25 -8.99 -2.34
CA LEU A 41 8.66 -9.37 -2.33
C LEU A 41 9.16 -9.72 -0.92
N ALA A 42 8.71 -9.00 0.11
CA ALA A 42 9.06 -9.30 1.50
C ALA A 42 8.57 -10.68 1.93
N LEU A 43 7.34 -11.07 1.53
CA LEU A 43 6.86 -12.44 1.74
C LEU A 43 7.72 -13.47 1.04
N TYR A 44 8.17 -13.20 -0.19
CA TYR A 44 9.07 -14.09 -0.91
C TYR A 44 10.43 -14.21 -0.23
N VAL A 45 10.93 -13.13 0.38
CA VAL A 45 12.20 -13.11 1.14
C VAL A 45 12.05 -13.85 2.49
N ASP A 46 10.89 -13.75 3.16
CA ASP A 46 10.67 -14.40 4.46
C ASP A 46 10.41 -15.91 4.33
N ASP A 47 9.75 -16.34 3.25
CA ASP A 47 9.34 -17.75 3.03
C ASP A 47 10.44 -18.56 2.34
N ASP A 48 11.16 -19.38 3.12
CA ASP A 48 12.23 -20.24 2.61
C ASP A 48 11.73 -21.32 1.65
N SER A 49 10.47 -21.74 1.75
CA SER A 49 9.90 -22.79 0.92
C SER A 49 9.73 -22.38 -0.55
N ARG A 50 9.68 -21.10 -0.81
CA ARG A 50 9.46 -20.54 -2.16
C ARG A 50 10.75 -20.23 -2.92
N ARG A 51 11.90 -20.38 -2.26
CA ARG A 51 13.19 -20.03 -2.85
C ARG A 51 14.01 -21.27 -3.21
N SER A 52 14.76 -21.16 -4.29
CA SER A 52 15.66 -22.23 -4.74
C SER A 52 16.98 -22.26 -3.97
N PHE A 53 17.28 -21.21 -3.17
CA PHE A 53 18.51 -21.11 -2.37
C PHE A 53 18.22 -20.55 -0.98
N PRO A 54 18.84 -21.09 0.07
CA PRO A 54 18.65 -20.60 1.43
C PRO A 54 19.35 -19.27 1.64
N LEU A 55 18.67 -18.31 2.28
CA LEU A 55 19.27 -17.07 2.75
C LEU A 55 19.66 -17.19 4.23
N LYS A 56 20.80 -16.64 4.60
CA LYS A 56 21.19 -16.49 6.00
C LYS A 56 20.26 -15.48 6.69
N GLN A 57 20.05 -15.64 7.99
CA GLN A 57 19.14 -14.79 8.75
C GLN A 57 19.45 -13.27 8.60
N TRP A 58 20.73 -12.90 8.66
CA TRP A 58 21.12 -11.51 8.48
C TRP A 58 20.80 -10.98 7.06
N GLN A 59 20.91 -11.82 6.02
CA GLN A 59 20.57 -11.43 4.64
C GLN A 59 19.07 -11.17 4.49
N LYS A 60 18.22 -11.98 5.15
CA LYS A 60 16.77 -11.73 5.20
C LYS A 60 16.48 -10.39 5.84
N ILE A 61 17.07 -10.12 7.00
CA ILE A 61 16.88 -8.85 7.73
C ILE A 61 17.28 -7.66 6.85
N VAL A 62 18.46 -7.72 6.23
CA VAL A 62 18.93 -6.64 5.34
C VAL A 62 17.98 -6.42 4.16
N LEU A 63 17.53 -7.51 3.50
CA LEU A 63 16.60 -7.42 2.38
C LEU A 63 15.23 -6.86 2.82
N LEU A 64 14.71 -7.27 3.97
CA LEU A 64 13.45 -6.74 4.51
C LEU A 64 13.57 -5.24 4.85
N VAL A 65 14.68 -4.82 5.44
CA VAL A 65 14.94 -3.39 5.69
C VAL A 65 15.02 -2.61 4.38
N LEU A 66 15.73 -3.12 3.37
CA LEU A 66 15.80 -2.48 2.06
C LEU A 66 14.42 -2.37 1.40
N LEU A 67 13.57 -3.39 1.52
CA LEU A 67 12.20 -3.34 0.99
C LEU A 67 11.32 -2.32 1.74
N CYS A 68 11.51 -2.18 3.05
CA CYS A 68 10.85 -1.11 3.83
C CYS A 68 11.31 0.28 3.38
N VAL A 69 12.60 0.48 3.12
CA VAL A 69 13.14 1.75 2.60
C VAL A 69 12.60 2.03 1.19
N LEU A 70 12.54 1.02 0.33
CA LEU A 70 11.97 1.17 -1.03
C LEU A 70 10.46 1.44 -1.02
N ALA A 71 9.73 0.94 -0.02
CA ALA A 71 8.31 1.19 0.15
C ALA A 71 8.04 2.57 0.80
N PHE A 72 9.02 3.16 1.47
CA PHE A 72 8.85 4.38 2.26
C PHE A 72 8.25 5.56 1.49
N PRO A 73 8.61 5.82 0.21
CA PRO A 73 8.02 6.92 -0.55
C PRO A 73 6.57 6.70 -0.99
N SER A 74 5.99 5.54 -0.75
CA SER A 74 4.60 5.27 -1.13
C SER A 74 3.61 5.89 -0.14
N ASP A 75 2.34 5.99 -0.58
CA ASP A 75 1.25 6.59 0.18
C ASP A 75 1.13 6.04 1.62
N TRP A 76 1.28 4.73 1.79
CA TRP A 76 1.24 4.07 3.10
C TRP A 76 2.63 3.74 3.66
N SER A 77 3.67 4.31 3.10
CA SER A 77 5.07 4.11 3.53
C SER A 77 5.44 2.61 3.63
N CYS A 78 6.18 2.22 4.64
CA CYS A 78 6.58 0.82 4.87
C CYS A 78 5.55 -0.02 5.65
N PHE A 79 4.46 0.58 6.15
CA PHE A 79 3.47 -0.13 6.97
C PHE A 79 2.82 -1.32 6.27
N PRO A 80 2.47 -1.28 4.96
CA PRO A 80 1.96 -2.44 4.25
C PRO A 80 2.93 -3.63 4.26
N VAL A 81 4.24 -3.39 4.18
CA VAL A 81 5.26 -4.45 4.23
C VAL A 81 5.25 -5.12 5.60
N LEU A 82 5.30 -4.34 6.68
CA LEU A 82 5.30 -4.86 8.05
C LEU A 82 4.00 -5.57 8.41
N CYS A 83 2.86 -4.97 8.04
CA CYS A 83 1.54 -5.55 8.27
C CYS A 83 1.38 -6.89 7.54
N THR A 84 1.80 -6.97 6.28
CA THR A 84 1.69 -8.20 5.49
C THR A 84 2.55 -9.33 6.07
N LEU A 85 3.78 -9.03 6.51
CA LEU A 85 4.65 -10.01 7.19
C LEU A 85 4.02 -10.50 8.50
N HIS A 86 3.42 -9.59 9.29
CA HIS A 86 2.76 -9.95 10.53
C HIS A 86 1.55 -10.86 10.29
N ILE A 87 0.70 -10.51 9.33
CA ILE A 87 -0.47 -11.31 8.93
C ILE A 87 -0.02 -12.70 8.45
N HIS A 88 1.04 -12.76 7.65
CA HIS A 88 1.56 -14.03 7.15
C HIS A 88 2.06 -14.94 8.28
N LYS A 89 2.83 -14.41 9.22
CA LYS A 89 3.34 -15.16 10.39
C LYS A 89 2.25 -15.64 11.34
N ASN A 90 1.13 -14.93 11.40
CA ASN A 90 -0.02 -15.30 12.23
C ASN A 90 -1.18 -15.92 11.42
N ARG A 91 -0.86 -16.53 10.27
CA ARG A 91 -1.87 -17.17 9.42
C ARG A 91 -2.65 -18.25 10.18
N GLY A 92 -3.98 -18.19 10.08
CA GLY A 92 -4.89 -19.08 10.81
C GLY A 92 -5.36 -18.54 12.17
N ASN A 93 -4.79 -17.43 12.66
CA ASN A 93 -5.27 -16.77 13.89
C ASN A 93 -5.72 -15.34 13.57
N LEU A 94 -7.04 -15.19 13.33
CA LEU A 94 -7.62 -13.90 12.92
C LEU A 94 -7.39 -12.80 13.97
N GLU A 95 -7.50 -13.12 15.26
CA GLU A 95 -7.33 -12.13 16.33
C GLU A 95 -5.92 -11.54 16.33
N LYS A 96 -4.89 -12.38 16.22
CA LYS A 96 -3.50 -11.90 16.14
C LYS A 96 -3.23 -11.11 14.87
N GLN A 97 -3.82 -11.51 13.74
CA GLN A 97 -3.72 -10.76 12.48
C GLN A 97 -4.32 -9.36 12.63
N MET A 98 -5.52 -9.28 13.20
CA MET A 98 -6.23 -8.02 13.41
C MET A 98 -5.53 -7.13 14.43
N LEU A 99 -5.04 -7.71 15.54
CA LEU A 99 -4.27 -6.96 16.54
C LEU A 99 -3.01 -6.32 15.92
N GLY A 100 -2.27 -7.08 15.12
CA GLY A 100 -1.10 -6.54 14.41
C GLY A 100 -1.47 -5.46 13.39
N MET A 101 -2.55 -5.65 12.64
CA MET A 101 -3.04 -4.64 11.71
C MET A 101 -3.43 -3.35 12.46
N MET A 102 -4.15 -3.44 13.57
CA MET A 102 -4.48 -2.28 14.41
C MET A 102 -3.24 -1.56 14.92
N LEU A 103 -2.22 -2.30 15.37
CA LEU A 103 -0.99 -1.73 15.87
C LEU A 103 -0.27 -0.91 14.79
N TYR A 104 -0.06 -1.49 13.60
CA TYR A 104 0.62 -0.79 12.51
C TYR A 104 -0.18 0.40 11.98
N ILE A 105 -1.51 0.28 11.88
CA ILE A 105 -2.37 1.39 11.49
C ILE A 105 -2.34 2.50 12.53
N SER A 106 -2.37 2.17 13.83
CA SER A 106 -2.29 3.18 14.88
C SER A 106 -0.97 3.93 14.86
N MET A 107 0.15 3.25 14.59
CA MET A 107 1.44 3.92 14.38
C MET A 107 1.38 4.88 13.18
N TYR A 108 0.79 4.44 12.07
CA TYR A 108 0.61 5.28 10.88
C TYR A 108 -0.27 6.50 11.17
N VAL A 109 -1.41 6.29 11.84
CA VAL A 109 -2.33 7.36 12.24
C VAL A 109 -1.63 8.40 13.12
N ILE A 110 -0.85 7.97 14.11
CA ILE A 110 -0.10 8.88 15.00
C ILE A 110 0.86 9.75 14.18
N VAL A 111 1.61 9.16 13.25
CA VAL A 111 2.52 9.92 12.38
C VAL A 111 1.75 10.99 11.59
N TRP A 112 0.60 10.65 11.00
CA TRP A 112 -0.19 11.59 10.21
C TRP A 112 -0.89 12.65 11.05
N CYS A 113 -1.38 12.30 12.24
CA CYS A 113 -1.93 13.28 13.18
C CYS A 113 -0.89 14.32 13.62
N LEU A 114 0.37 13.91 13.75
CA LEU A 114 1.45 14.81 14.15
C LEU A 114 2.04 15.60 12.97
N ALA A 115 2.07 15.00 11.78
CA ALA A 115 2.75 15.58 10.62
C ALA A 115 1.85 16.48 9.76
N ILE A 116 0.54 16.23 9.71
CA ILE A 116 -0.37 16.94 8.81
C ILE A 116 -1.60 17.48 9.57
N ASP A 117 -2.54 16.61 9.93
CA ASP A 117 -3.79 16.97 10.60
C ASP A 117 -4.40 15.79 11.33
N VAL A 118 -5.01 16.07 12.48
CA VAL A 118 -5.66 15.05 13.33
C VAL A 118 -6.83 14.38 12.60
N THR A 119 -7.65 15.16 11.90
CA THR A 119 -8.82 14.65 11.17
C THR A 119 -8.38 13.72 10.06
N TYR A 120 -7.36 14.12 9.28
CA TYR A 120 -6.80 13.30 8.21
C TYR A 120 -6.22 11.99 8.74
N GLY A 121 -5.49 12.05 9.85
CA GLY A 121 -4.95 10.86 10.50
C GLY A 121 -6.05 9.90 10.96
N LEU A 122 -7.09 10.39 11.65
CA LEU A 122 -8.17 9.55 12.16
C LEU A 122 -9.00 8.87 11.06
N VAL A 123 -9.18 9.51 9.90
CA VAL A 123 -9.86 8.89 8.75
C VAL A 123 -9.18 7.60 8.28
N GLN A 124 -7.87 7.47 8.49
CA GLN A 124 -7.13 6.25 8.13
C GLN A 124 -7.60 5.00 8.90
N TYR A 125 -8.22 5.16 10.07
CA TYR A 125 -8.87 4.04 10.76
C TYR A 125 -10.06 3.44 9.99
N GLY A 126 -10.54 4.09 8.93
CA GLY A 126 -11.55 3.54 8.03
C GLY A 126 -11.17 2.16 7.46
N ILE A 127 -9.87 1.83 7.39
CA ILE A 127 -9.42 0.50 6.95
C ILE A 127 -9.89 -0.64 7.89
N LEU A 128 -10.19 -0.33 9.17
CA LEU A 128 -10.70 -1.32 10.11
C LEU A 128 -12.08 -1.88 9.72
N ILE A 129 -12.76 -1.23 8.76
CA ILE A 129 -14.00 -1.75 8.16
C ILE A 129 -13.78 -3.11 7.47
N VAL A 130 -12.53 -3.45 7.16
CA VAL A 130 -12.18 -4.74 6.58
C VAL A 130 -12.36 -5.91 7.57
N TRP A 131 -12.40 -5.63 8.89
CA TRP A 131 -12.51 -6.65 9.93
C TRP A 131 -13.73 -7.57 9.77
N PRO A 132 -14.97 -7.07 9.69
CA PRO A 132 -16.10 -7.95 9.48
C PRO A 132 -15.98 -8.78 8.19
N PHE A 133 -15.45 -8.23 7.11
CA PHE A 133 -15.22 -8.99 5.88
C PHE A 133 -14.21 -10.13 6.08
N MET A 134 -13.14 -9.89 6.83
CA MET A 134 -12.16 -10.93 7.17
C MET A 134 -12.75 -12.00 8.08
N HIS A 135 -13.66 -11.62 9.02
CA HIS A 135 -14.33 -12.55 9.93
C HIS A 135 -15.27 -13.50 9.17
N PHE A 136 -16.02 -12.97 8.21
CA PHE A 136 -16.97 -13.78 7.41
C PHE A 136 -16.32 -14.45 6.19
N TYR A 137 -15.02 -14.25 5.98
CA TYR A 137 -14.34 -14.85 4.84
C TYR A 137 -14.17 -16.36 5.02
N ASN A 138 -14.72 -17.12 4.08
CA ASN A 138 -14.74 -18.58 4.10
C ASN A 138 -13.41 -19.25 3.66
N GLY A 139 -12.36 -18.49 3.41
CA GLY A 139 -11.04 -18.98 2.96
C GLY A 139 -11.00 -19.45 1.50
N THR A 140 -12.11 -19.40 0.77
CA THR A 140 -12.16 -19.86 -0.63
C THR A 140 -11.91 -18.72 -1.60
N ARG A 141 -11.21 -19.04 -2.68
CA ARG A 141 -11.00 -18.08 -3.77
C ARG A 141 -12.27 -17.95 -4.62
N GLY A 142 -12.66 -16.74 -4.92
CA GLY A 142 -13.78 -16.48 -5.84
C GLY A 142 -13.53 -17.07 -7.24
N ASN A 143 -14.61 -17.53 -7.90
CA ASN A 143 -14.55 -18.23 -9.18
C ASN A 143 -14.53 -17.31 -10.41
N TRP A 144 -14.66 -16.00 -10.22
CA TRP A 144 -14.67 -15.07 -11.34
C TRP A 144 -13.27 -14.87 -11.92
N ARG A 145 -13.08 -15.36 -13.15
CA ARG A 145 -11.78 -15.30 -13.85
C ARG A 145 -11.30 -13.87 -14.12
N GLY A 146 -12.22 -12.91 -14.26
CA GLY A 146 -11.93 -11.50 -14.50
C GLY A 146 -11.55 -10.67 -13.26
N MET A 147 -11.76 -11.20 -12.04
CA MET A 147 -11.61 -10.48 -10.77
C MET A 147 -10.25 -9.75 -10.65
N LYS A 148 -9.17 -10.42 -10.99
CA LYS A 148 -7.82 -9.86 -10.95
C LYS A 148 -7.69 -8.60 -11.82
N TRP A 149 -8.17 -8.67 -13.06
CA TRP A 149 -8.11 -7.57 -14.01
C TRP A 149 -9.05 -6.44 -13.61
N PHE A 150 -10.25 -6.78 -13.11
CA PHE A 150 -11.20 -5.81 -12.58
C PHE A 150 -10.55 -4.94 -11.48
N PHE A 151 -9.91 -5.52 -10.47
CA PHE A 151 -9.27 -4.76 -9.40
C PHE A 151 -8.14 -3.85 -9.93
N TYR A 152 -7.33 -4.33 -10.84
CA TYR A 152 -6.25 -3.52 -11.40
C TYR A 152 -6.78 -2.32 -12.20
N PHE A 153 -7.73 -2.55 -13.09
CA PHE A 153 -8.32 -1.47 -13.88
C PHE A 153 -9.17 -0.53 -13.03
N PHE A 154 -9.93 -1.08 -12.08
CA PHE A 154 -10.72 -0.27 -11.16
C PHE A 154 -9.83 0.68 -10.35
N TYR A 155 -8.72 0.19 -9.78
CA TYR A 155 -7.83 1.02 -8.99
C TYR A 155 -7.22 2.17 -9.79
N ALA A 156 -6.64 1.90 -10.95
CA ALA A 156 -6.09 2.94 -11.80
C ALA A 156 -7.18 3.88 -12.36
N GLY A 157 -8.31 3.31 -12.77
CA GLY A 157 -9.43 4.05 -13.37
C GLY A 157 -10.11 5.00 -12.39
N HIS A 158 -10.37 4.57 -11.13
CA HIS A 158 -10.99 5.48 -10.16
C HIS A 158 -10.06 6.63 -9.76
N LEU A 159 -8.75 6.39 -9.63
CA LEU A 159 -7.79 7.46 -9.39
C LEU A 159 -7.75 8.46 -10.54
N PHE A 160 -7.78 7.98 -11.77
CA PHE A 160 -7.84 8.84 -12.95
C PHE A 160 -9.13 9.65 -12.98
N LEU A 161 -10.27 9.03 -12.69
CA LEU A 161 -11.57 9.72 -12.58
C LEU A 161 -11.56 10.80 -11.50
N MET A 162 -11.02 10.49 -10.32
CA MET A 162 -10.90 11.47 -9.23
C MET A 162 -9.98 12.62 -9.60
N GLY A 163 -8.91 12.38 -10.36
CA GLY A 163 -8.05 13.43 -10.89
C GLY A 163 -8.78 14.37 -11.86
N ILE A 164 -9.60 13.81 -12.77
CA ILE A 164 -10.46 14.61 -13.65
C ILE A 164 -11.45 15.45 -12.84
N LEU A 165 -12.15 14.85 -11.88
CA LEU A 165 -13.09 15.57 -11.01
C LEU A 165 -12.40 16.70 -10.25
N ARG A 166 -11.20 16.47 -9.73
CA ARG A 166 -10.40 17.52 -9.08
C ARG A 166 -10.15 18.70 -10.01
N ILE A 167 -9.74 18.44 -11.25
CA ILE A 167 -9.49 19.50 -12.24
C ILE A 167 -10.77 20.27 -12.57
N LEU A 168 -11.90 19.56 -12.75
CA LEU A 168 -13.18 20.18 -13.07
C LEU A 168 -13.72 21.05 -11.91
N LEU A 169 -13.55 20.61 -10.68
CA LEU A 169 -14.09 21.29 -9.50
C LEU A 169 -13.20 22.44 -9.03
N TYR A 170 -11.89 22.31 -9.11
CA TYR A 170 -10.93 23.26 -8.54
C TYR A 170 -10.11 24.01 -9.59
N GLY A 171 -10.24 23.69 -10.88
CA GLY A 171 -9.51 24.33 -11.96
C GLY A 171 -7.98 24.15 -11.89
N ASN A 172 -7.50 23.25 -11.06
CA ASN A 172 -6.07 23.08 -10.80
C ASN A 172 -5.45 22.09 -11.80
N VAL A 173 -4.76 22.62 -12.80
CA VAL A 173 -4.03 21.85 -13.83
C VAL A 173 -2.52 21.81 -13.56
N SER A 174 -2.05 22.46 -12.50
CA SER A 174 -0.67 22.95 -12.35
C SER A 174 0.43 21.90 -12.17
N THR A 175 0.16 20.62 -12.21
CA THR A 175 1.14 19.64 -11.70
C THR A 175 1.64 18.61 -12.71
N ILE A 176 1.21 18.69 -13.98
CA ILE A 176 1.72 17.79 -15.02
C ILE A 176 3.12 18.20 -15.48
N VAL A 177 3.45 19.46 -15.40
CA VAL A 177 4.73 20.01 -15.91
C VAL A 177 5.49 20.83 -14.86
N GLY A 178 4.88 21.14 -13.73
CA GLY A 178 5.37 21.76 -12.49
C GLY A 178 6.27 22.94 -12.63
#